data_30c9834a410ab062954477fff8516da7
#
_entry.id   30c9834a410ab062954477fff8516da7
#
_cell.length_a   1.000
_cell.length_b   1.000
_cell.length_c   1.000
_cell.angle_alpha   90.00
_cell.angle_beta   90.00
_cell.angle_gamma   90.00
#
_symmetry.space_group_name_H-M   'P 1'
#
loop_
_entity.id
_entity.type
_entity.pdbx_description
1 polymer ?
#
loop_
_entity_poly.entity_id
_entity_poly.type
_entity_poly.pdbx_seq_one_letter_code
_entity_poly.pdbx_strand_id
1 'polypeptide(L)'
;MATFLPSRPARPLLGALRQRRTVGVVPDVAPRPVAPEPRSAVVAAAIYDDGVRTARYDNLAETFSALRSRPGGMAWIGLERPEETELTSLAREFDLHPLAIEDAIQAHQRPKIERYGDTLFVVLRAARYLDDAEEVEFGELHVFVGPDFVVTVRHGASPDLAAVRTRLEADREMLARGPEAVLYAILDSVVDGYAPVVAGLDHDIDEIESDVWGGAPDVSRRVYELSREVIDFQRAVRPEQALCGSLAKGADKYGVDPELQAYLRDVADHLTEAADRIEVFRAALRDILTVAATLVAQRQNEEMKHLSEVSIRQGEEVKKISGWAAILFAPTLVGTVYGMNFDVMPELGWAWGYPAALVGMLAVSVGLFGVFRWKRWI
;
A
#
# COMPACT_ATOMS: atom_id res chain seq x y z
N MET A 1 -5.94 37.57 -30.08
CA MET A 1 -6.12 39.01 -29.80
C MET A 1 -5.80 39.24 -28.32
N ALA A 2 -4.79 40.09 -28.08
CA ALA A 2 -4.36 40.75 -26.85
C ALA A 2 -3.74 39.87 -25.72
N THR A 3 -2.47 39.83 -25.80
CA THR A 3 -1.39 39.69 -24.84
C THR A 3 -1.47 40.66 -23.67
N PHE A 4 -1.30 40.20 -22.45
CA PHE A 4 -0.91 41.07 -21.32
C PHE A 4 0.28 40.46 -20.59
N LEU A 5 1.43 41.12 -20.67
CA LEU A 5 2.61 40.98 -19.85
C LEU A 5 2.53 41.97 -18.67
N PRO A 6 2.96 41.62 -17.45
CA PRO A 6 3.22 42.61 -16.42
C PRO A 6 4.69 43.01 -16.37
N SER A 7 4.90 44.31 -16.24
CA SER A 7 6.10 45.11 -16.16
C SER A 7 6.95 44.86 -14.91
N ARG A 8 8.28 44.92 -15.09
CA ARG A 8 9.33 45.06 -14.05
C ARG A 8 9.29 46.44 -13.38
N PRO A 9 9.58 46.54 -12.07
CA PRO A 9 9.97 47.83 -11.49
C PRO A 9 11.50 48.02 -11.46
N ALA A 10 11.88 49.29 -11.59
CA ALA A 10 13.20 49.84 -11.75
C ALA A 10 14.06 49.82 -10.47
N ARG A 11 15.40 49.76 -10.68
CA ARG A 11 16.43 50.06 -9.70
C ARG A 11 16.57 51.57 -9.48
N PRO A 12 16.91 52.01 -8.26
CA PRO A 12 17.57 53.31 -8.09
C PRO A 12 19.08 53.17 -7.90
N LEU A 13 19.75 54.18 -8.44
CA LEU A 13 21.18 54.36 -8.48
C LEU A 13 21.74 55.12 -7.27
N LEU A 14 22.96 54.73 -6.85
CA LEU A 14 24.06 55.58 -6.38
C LEU A 14 23.90 56.53 -5.20
N GLY A 15 24.65 56.23 -4.15
CA GLY A 15 25.14 57.22 -3.18
C GLY A 15 26.51 56.73 -2.68
N ALA A 16 27.55 57.43 -3.12
CA ALA A 16 28.96 57.19 -2.76
C ALA A 16 29.34 57.86 -1.44
N LEU A 17 30.44 57.39 -0.85
CA LEU A 17 31.36 58.00 0.11
C LEU A 17 31.20 57.77 1.60
N ARG A 18 32.02 56.94 2.17
CA ARG A 18 33.21 57.39 3.00
C ARG A 18 34.00 56.20 3.56
N GLN A 19 35.23 56.07 3.12
CA GLN A 19 36.24 55.23 3.76
C GLN A 19 36.51 55.73 5.19
N ARG A 20 36.31 54.82 6.15
CA ARG A 20 37.01 54.85 7.43
C ARG A 20 37.82 53.56 7.55
N ARG A 21 39.15 53.69 7.50
CA ARG A 21 40.08 52.61 7.92
C ARG A 21 39.79 52.33 9.40
N THR A 22 39.35 51.12 9.68
CA THR A 22 39.44 50.50 10.99
C THR A 22 40.34 49.29 10.88
N VAL A 23 41.30 49.25 11.80
CA VAL A 23 42.33 48.25 12.03
C VAL A 23 41.71 46.86 12.05
N GLY A 24 42.36 45.92 11.29
CA GLY A 24 41.89 44.54 11.15
C GLY A 24 41.89 43.79 12.46
N VAL A 25 40.69 43.35 12.81
CA VAL A 25 40.48 42.22 13.71
C VAL A 25 40.39 41.00 12.76
N VAL A 26 41.35 40.09 12.87
CA VAL A 26 41.32 38.79 12.20
C VAL A 26 40.06 38.06 12.68
N PRO A 27 39.12 37.69 11.81
CA PRO A 27 38.00 36.88 12.26
C PRO A 27 38.54 35.54 12.71
N ASP A 28 38.21 35.19 13.95
CA ASP A 28 38.37 33.84 14.48
C ASP A 28 37.67 32.87 13.53
N VAL A 29 38.44 32.06 12.82
CA VAL A 29 37.94 31.05 11.89
C VAL A 29 37.31 29.98 12.78
N ALA A 30 35.99 30.01 12.91
CA ALA A 30 35.25 28.92 13.51
C ALA A 30 35.76 27.61 12.88
N PRO A 31 36.02 26.56 13.69
CA PRO A 31 36.47 25.27 13.16
C PRO A 31 35.42 24.78 12.16
N ARG A 32 35.86 24.47 10.94
CA ARG A 32 35.00 23.79 9.97
C ARG A 32 34.41 22.58 10.65
N PRO A 33 33.07 22.33 10.53
CA PRO A 33 32.52 21.10 10.99
C PRO A 33 33.32 19.97 10.33
N VAL A 34 33.97 19.17 11.16
CA VAL A 34 34.64 17.94 10.74
C VAL A 34 33.53 17.12 10.07
N ALA A 35 33.69 16.85 8.78
CA ALA A 35 32.80 15.93 8.09
C ALA A 35 32.77 14.64 8.93
N PRO A 36 31.58 14.05 9.21
CA PRO A 36 31.53 12.79 9.93
C PRO A 36 32.41 11.79 9.17
N GLU A 37 33.32 11.14 9.90
CA GLU A 37 34.13 10.08 9.32
C GLU A 37 33.22 9.10 8.57
N PRO A 38 33.60 8.63 7.37
CA PRO A 38 32.82 7.69 6.62
C PRO A 38 32.59 6.46 7.52
N ARG A 39 31.34 6.23 7.91
CA ARG A 39 30.96 5.05 8.68
C ARG A 39 31.21 3.85 7.79
N SER A 40 32.11 2.95 8.18
CA SER A 40 32.27 1.67 7.51
C SER A 40 30.91 0.94 7.48
N ALA A 41 30.50 0.48 6.32
CA ALA A 41 29.28 -0.32 6.18
C ALA A 41 29.42 -1.72 6.80
N VAL A 42 30.65 -2.12 7.18
CA VAL A 42 30.90 -3.40 7.85
C VAL A 42 30.32 -3.34 9.26
N VAL A 43 29.19 -4.04 9.47
CA VAL A 43 28.53 -4.15 10.79
C VAL A 43 29.06 -5.34 11.59
N ALA A 44 29.56 -6.38 10.92
CA ALA A 44 30.16 -7.53 11.55
C ALA A 44 31.04 -8.29 10.57
N ALA A 45 32.26 -8.65 11.00
CA ALA A 45 33.14 -9.53 10.25
C ALA A 45 33.86 -10.47 11.21
N ALA A 46 33.78 -11.78 10.97
CA ALA A 46 34.38 -12.78 11.82
C ALA A 46 34.91 -13.96 11.02
N ILE A 47 35.94 -14.61 11.58
CA ILE A 47 36.50 -15.86 11.07
C ILE A 47 36.09 -16.99 11.99
N TYR A 48 35.68 -18.09 11.39
CA TYR A 48 35.25 -19.32 12.04
C TYR A 48 36.18 -20.45 11.61
N ASP A 49 36.46 -21.36 12.56
CA ASP A 49 37.20 -22.56 12.33
C ASP A 49 36.49 -23.70 13.09
N ASP A 50 36.12 -24.76 12.38
CA ASP A 50 35.37 -25.88 12.91
C ASP A 50 34.15 -25.44 13.77
N GLY A 51 33.33 -24.52 13.25
CA GLY A 51 32.13 -23.99 13.90
C GLY A 51 32.36 -23.07 15.10
N VAL A 52 33.62 -22.65 15.35
CA VAL A 52 33.96 -21.76 16.46
C VAL A 52 34.49 -20.42 15.92
N ARG A 53 33.97 -19.31 16.43
CA ARG A 53 34.49 -17.98 16.09
C ARG A 53 35.88 -17.80 16.71
N THR A 54 36.91 -17.63 15.84
CA THR A 54 38.30 -17.49 16.26
C THR A 54 38.80 -16.07 16.28
N ALA A 55 38.18 -15.17 15.46
CA ALA A 55 38.55 -13.77 15.41
C ALA A 55 37.38 -12.90 14.94
N ARG A 56 37.38 -11.62 15.30
CA ARG A 56 36.49 -10.57 14.81
C ARG A 56 37.31 -9.42 14.25
N TYR A 57 36.84 -8.83 13.18
CA TYR A 57 37.48 -7.71 12.49
C TYR A 57 36.46 -6.60 12.22
N ASP A 58 36.96 -5.37 12.03
CA ASP A 58 36.10 -4.22 11.78
C ASP A 58 36.24 -3.69 10.32
N ASN A 59 37.09 -4.34 9.50
CA ASN A 59 37.26 -3.99 8.09
C ASN A 59 37.45 -5.22 7.20
N LEU A 60 37.18 -5.04 5.89
CA LEU A 60 37.23 -6.09 4.88
C LEU A 60 38.65 -6.62 4.63
N ALA A 61 39.63 -5.73 4.52
CA ALA A 61 40.99 -6.12 4.14
C ALA A 61 41.69 -7.00 5.20
N GLU A 62 41.49 -6.66 6.48
CA GLU A 62 41.98 -7.51 7.59
C GLU A 62 41.27 -8.86 7.62
N THR A 63 39.93 -8.88 7.42
CA THR A 63 39.15 -10.12 7.37
C THR A 63 39.64 -11.03 6.26
N PHE A 64 39.84 -10.47 5.06
CA PHE A 64 40.33 -11.22 3.90
C PHE A 64 41.75 -11.77 4.14
N SER A 65 42.65 -10.93 4.64
CA SER A 65 44.03 -11.33 4.96
C SER A 65 44.06 -12.45 5.99
N ALA A 66 43.20 -12.37 7.02
CA ALA A 66 43.07 -13.39 8.04
C ALA A 66 42.52 -14.72 7.49
N LEU A 67 41.52 -14.66 6.60
CA LEU A 67 40.96 -15.84 5.93
C LEU A 67 42.04 -16.54 5.10
N ARG A 68 42.79 -15.80 4.30
CA ARG A 68 43.84 -16.36 3.43
C ARG A 68 45.00 -16.98 4.22
N SER A 69 45.21 -16.54 5.45
CA SER A 69 46.24 -17.11 6.35
C SER A 69 45.80 -18.39 7.09
N ARG A 70 44.52 -18.80 6.94
CA ARG A 70 43.90 -19.91 7.69
C ARG A 70 43.22 -20.91 6.76
N PRO A 71 43.93 -21.88 6.17
CA PRO A 71 43.33 -22.91 5.35
C PRO A 71 42.25 -23.69 6.15
N GLY A 72 41.05 -23.79 5.59
CA GLY A 72 39.92 -24.45 6.26
C GLY A 72 39.03 -23.54 7.11
N GLY A 73 39.43 -22.29 7.32
CA GLY A 73 38.59 -21.29 7.99
C GLY A 73 37.50 -20.74 7.07
N MET A 74 36.42 -20.21 7.66
CA MET A 74 35.32 -19.55 6.97
C MET A 74 35.22 -18.09 7.47
N ALA A 75 35.00 -17.14 6.53
CA ALA A 75 34.65 -15.75 6.86
C ALA A 75 33.15 -15.55 6.78
N TRP A 76 32.56 -14.88 7.78
CA TRP A 76 31.19 -14.37 7.71
C TRP A 76 31.17 -12.87 7.93
N ILE A 77 30.84 -12.12 6.86
CA ILE A 77 30.89 -10.66 6.78
C ILE A 77 29.48 -10.11 6.58
N GLY A 78 29.10 -9.12 7.38
CA GLY A 78 27.84 -8.39 7.26
C GLY A 78 28.07 -6.94 6.92
N LEU A 79 27.43 -6.48 5.85
CA LEU A 79 27.40 -5.08 5.40
C LEU A 79 25.98 -4.53 5.49
N GLU A 80 25.86 -3.28 5.91
CA GLU A 80 24.58 -2.56 5.94
C GLU A 80 24.69 -1.30 5.07
N ARG A 81 23.86 -1.26 4.01
CA ARG A 81 23.80 -0.15 3.05
C ARG A 81 25.20 0.34 2.59
N PRO A 82 26.04 -0.57 2.08
CA PRO A 82 27.40 -0.21 1.66
C PRO A 82 27.38 0.77 0.51
N GLU A 83 28.46 1.58 0.42
CA GLU A 83 28.71 2.40 -0.75
C GLU A 83 29.26 1.54 -1.90
N GLU A 84 29.12 2.04 -3.14
CA GLU A 84 29.62 1.37 -4.35
C GLU A 84 31.11 1.05 -4.25
N THR A 85 31.90 1.93 -3.61
CA THR A 85 33.35 1.75 -3.39
C THR A 85 33.65 0.55 -2.50
N GLU A 86 32.85 0.32 -1.46
CA GLU A 86 33.00 -0.82 -0.55
C GLU A 86 32.64 -2.14 -1.23
N LEU A 87 31.54 -2.17 -2.01
CA LEU A 87 31.16 -3.34 -2.81
C LEU A 87 32.17 -3.65 -3.90
N THR A 88 32.77 -2.62 -4.53
CA THR A 88 33.83 -2.80 -5.52
C THR A 88 35.10 -3.37 -4.87
N SER A 89 35.45 -2.95 -3.66
CA SER A 89 36.57 -3.52 -2.91
C SER A 89 36.32 -4.99 -2.56
N LEU A 90 35.11 -5.28 -2.05
CA LEU A 90 34.67 -6.65 -1.77
C LEU A 90 34.79 -7.57 -3.01
N ALA A 91 34.35 -7.06 -4.17
CA ALA A 91 34.41 -7.80 -5.43
C ALA A 91 35.84 -8.23 -5.80
N ARG A 92 36.82 -7.36 -5.58
CA ARG A 92 38.22 -7.66 -5.89
C ARG A 92 38.84 -8.68 -4.93
N GLU A 93 38.47 -8.61 -3.65
CA GLU A 93 39.03 -9.46 -2.60
C GLU A 93 38.47 -10.89 -2.67
N PHE A 94 37.18 -11.03 -2.94
CA PHE A 94 36.46 -12.31 -2.97
C PHE A 94 36.18 -12.86 -4.38
N ASP A 95 36.72 -12.20 -5.42
CA ASP A 95 36.53 -12.55 -6.84
C ASP A 95 35.05 -12.70 -7.23
N LEU A 96 34.23 -11.71 -6.80
CA LEU A 96 32.79 -11.73 -7.03
C LEU A 96 32.47 -11.26 -8.45
N HIS A 97 31.47 -11.92 -9.05
CA HIS A 97 31.07 -11.61 -10.42
C HIS A 97 30.49 -10.19 -10.56
N PRO A 98 30.90 -9.41 -11.60
CA PRO A 98 30.44 -8.02 -11.76
C PRO A 98 28.93 -7.84 -11.79
N LEU A 99 28.16 -8.75 -12.40
CA LEU A 99 26.70 -8.69 -12.44
C LEU A 99 26.07 -8.84 -11.04
N ALA A 100 26.62 -9.72 -10.19
CA ALA A 100 26.12 -9.87 -8.82
C ALA A 100 26.40 -8.63 -7.96
N ILE A 101 27.51 -7.94 -8.22
CA ILE A 101 27.85 -6.66 -7.57
C ILE A 101 26.95 -5.53 -8.07
N GLU A 102 26.67 -5.47 -9.38
CA GLU A 102 25.73 -4.51 -9.96
C GLU A 102 24.35 -4.63 -9.31
N ASP A 103 23.83 -5.86 -9.18
CA ASP A 103 22.56 -6.13 -8.53
C ASP A 103 22.57 -5.71 -7.04
N ALA A 104 23.68 -5.94 -6.33
CA ALA A 104 23.82 -5.55 -4.94
C ALA A 104 23.91 -4.03 -4.74
N ILE A 105 24.43 -3.27 -5.73
CA ILE A 105 24.46 -1.82 -5.74
C ILE A 105 23.07 -1.23 -6.03
N GLN A 106 22.41 -1.77 -7.07
CA GLN A 106 21.13 -1.20 -7.54
C GLN A 106 19.99 -1.44 -6.56
N ALA A 107 20.03 -2.54 -5.78
CA ALA A 107 18.95 -3.00 -4.93
C ALA A 107 17.60 -3.15 -5.68
N HIS A 108 16.48 -3.38 -4.98
CA HIS A 108 15.13 -3.56 -5.55
C HIS A 108 15.03 -4.75 -6.52
N GLN A 109 15.85 -5.77 -6.26
CA GLN A 109 15.84 -7.02 -7.02
C GLN A 109 14.69 -7.93 -6.57
N ARG A 110 14.28 -8.83 -7.47
CA ARG A 110 13.39 -9.93 -7.09
C ARG A 110 14.21 -11.04 -6.44
N PRO A 111 13.63 -11.78 -5.49
CA PRO A 111 14.31 -12.96 -4.94
C PRO A 111 14.75 -13.89 -6.06
N LYS A 112 16.02 -14.26 -6.05
CA LYS A 112 16.67 -15.11 -7.05
C LYS A 112 17.89 -15.83 -6.50
N ILE A 113 18.32 -16.88 -7.20
CA ILE A 113 19.54 -17.60 -6.95
C ILE A 113 20.30 -17.76 -8.25
N GLU A 114 21.55 -17.36 -8.27
CA GLU A 114 22.44 -17.43 -9.42
C GLU A 114 23.81 -17.98 -9.00
N ARG A 115 24.42 -18.81 -9.82
CA ARG A 115 25.75 -19.35 -9.58
C ARG A 115 26.77 -18.73 -10.53
N TYR A 116 27.79 -18.14 -10.00
CA TYR A 116 28.92 -17.56 -10.72
C TYR A 116 30.21 -18.28 -10.30
N GLY A 117 30.68 -19.23 -11.12
CA GLY A 117 31.82 -20.07 -10.74
C GLY A 117 31.54 -20.88 -9.47
N ASP A 118 32.34 -20.67 -8.47
CA ASP A 118 32.19 -21.32 -7.16
C ASP A 118 31.39 -20.49 -6.14
N THR A 119 30.94 -19.30 -6.54
CA THR A 119 30.12 -18.41 -5.69
C THR A 119 28.65 -18.52 -6.04
N LEU A 120 27.81 -18.71 -5.03
CA LEU A 120 26.36 -18.62 -5.11
C LEU A 120 25.93 -17.23 -4.70
N PHE A 121 25.15 -16.56 -5.54
CA PHE A 121 24.53 -15.26 -5.24
C PHE A 121 23.03 -15.45 -5.03
N VAL A 122 22.55 -15.05 -3.86
CA VAL A 122 21.16 -15.20 -3.45
C VAL A 122 20.60 -13.85 -3.07
N VAL A 123 19.45 -13.49 -3.63
CA VAL A 123 18.68 -12.31 -3.25
C VAL A 123 17.43 -12.77 -2.51
N LEU A 124 17.20 -12.25 -1.31
CA LEU A 124 16.07 -12.55 -0.45
C LEU A 124 15.30 -11.27 -0.13
N ARG A 125 14.01 -11.41 0.10
CA ARG A 125 13.15 -10.28 0.47
C ARG A 125 12.44 -10.55 1.80
N ALA A 126 13.11 -10.25 2.89
CA ALA A 126 12.52 -10.38 4.22
C ALA A 126 11.30 -9.46 4.38
N ALA A 127 10.33 -9.89 5.17
CA ALA A 127 9.17 -9.10 5.53
C ALA A 127 9.00 -9.06 7.04
N ARG A 128 8.43 -7.97 7.55
CA ARG A 128 8.09 -7.78 8.96
C ARG A 128 6.76 -7.03 9.05
N TYR A 129 5.85 -7.51 9.89
CA TYR A 129 4.63 -6.80 10.20
C TYR A 129 4.90 -5.72 11.27
N LEU A 130 4.37 -4.52 11.06
CA LEU A 130 4.47 -3.38 11.97
C LEU A 130 3.10 -3.18 12.63
N ASP A 131 2.91 -3.73 13.83
CA ASP A 131 1.63 -3.71 14.54
C ASP A 131 1.08 -2.27 14.75
N ASP A 132 1.94 -1.30 15.04
CA ASP A 132 1.52 0.10 15.30
C ASP A 132 1.01 0.81 14.01
N ALA A 133 1.46 0.40 12.86
CA ALA A 133 1.13 1.00 11.55
C ALA A 133 0.14 0.16 10.74
N GLU A 134 -0.07 -1.10 11.14
CA GLU A 134 -0.83 -2.11 10.37
C GLU A 134 -0.28 -2.22 8.92
N GLU A 135 1.06 -2.29 8.79
CA GLU A 135 1.75 -2.32 7.49
C GLU A 135 2.82 -3.40 7.44
N VAL A 136 3.07 -3.94 6.25
CA VAL A 136 4.16 -4.87 5.99
C VAL A 136 5.39 -4.12 5.50
N GLU A 137 6.46 -4.13 6.30
CA GLU A 137 7.76 -3.61 5.90
C GLU A 137 8.59 -4.70 5.21
N PHE A 138 9.19 -4.36 4.06
CA PHE A 138 10.06 -5.25 3.32
C PHE A 138 11.52 -4.80 3.40
N GLY A 139 12.41 -5.79 3.62
CA GLY A 139 13.86 -5.62 3.54
C GLY A 139 14.44 -6.48 2.42
N GLU A 140 15.53 -6.01 1.80
CA GLU A 140 16.28 -6.77 0.79
C GLU A 140 17.62 -7.20 1.36
N LEU A 141 17.95 -8.47 1.13
CA LEU A 141 19.19 -9.09 1.59
C LEU A 141 19.86 -9.80 0.44
N HIS A 142 21.10 -9.43 0.14
CA HIS A 142 21.96 -10.13 -0.81
C HIS A 142 22.95 -10.99 -0.04
N VAL A 143 23.07 -12.25 -0.43
CA VAL A 143 23.98 -13.23 0.20
C VAL A 143 24.89 -13.79 -0.86
N PHE A 144 26.19 -13.59 -0.69
CA PHE A 144 27.25 -14.23 -1.49
C PHE A 144 27.81 -15.39 -0.66
N VAL A 145 27.74 -16.58 -1.21
CA VAL A 145 28.21 -17.80 -0.57
C VAL A 145 29.32 -18.40 -1.43
N GLY A 146 30.53 -18.31 -0.95
CA GLY A 146 31.70 -18.94 -1.59
C GLY A 146 32.16 -20.20 -0.86
N PRO A 147 33.25 -20.82 -1.28
CA PRO A 147 33.76 -22.05 -0.66
C PRO A 147 34.20 -21.86 0.81
N ASP A 148 34.68 -20.66 1.15
CA ASP A 148 35.25 -20.31 2.45
C ASP A 148 34.72 -18.99 3.03
N PHE A 149 33.62 -18.47 2.45
CA PHE A 149 33.04 -17.20 2.93
C PHE A 149 31.53 -17.11 2.75
N VAL A 150 30.91 -16.29 3.60
CA VAL A 150 29.58 -15.73 3.40
C VAL A 150 29.66 -14.22 3.56
N VAL A 151 29.14 -13.49 2.58
CA VAL A 151 28.97 -12.04 2.67
C VAL A 151 27.50 -11.71 2.55
N THR A 152 26.99 -10.94 3.50
CA THR A 152 25.62 -10.45 3.52
C THR A 152 25.60 -8.95 3.31
N VAL A 153 24.77 -8.47 2.37
CA VAL A 153 24.54 -7.04 2.12
C VAL A 153 23.05 -6.76 2.39
N ARG A 154 22.76 -5.97 3.41
CA ARG A 154 21.41 -5.67 3.86
C ARG A 154 20.99 -4.26 3.46
N HIS A 155 19.80 -4.16 2.81
CA HIS A 155 19.14 -2.92 2.44
C HIS A 155 17.79 -2.78 3.18
N GLY A 156 17.81 -2.74 4.51
CA GLY A 156 16.59 -2.65 5.33
C GLY A 156 16.84 -3.09 6.76
N ALA A 157 15.81 -3.03 7.60
CA ALA A 157 15.91 -3.40 9.01
C ALA A 157 15.83 -4.93 9.23
N SER A 158 15.11 -5.64 8.39
CA SER A 158 14.88 -7.09 8.50
C SER A 158 15.75 -7.87 7.48
N PRO A 159 16.19 -9.12 7.78
CA PRO A 159 16.12 -9.79 9.07
C PRO A 159 17.17 -9.29 10.07
N ASP A 160 17.03 -9.66 11.36
CA ASP A 160 18.07 -9.44 12.37
C ASP A 160 19.20 -10.49 12.24
N LEU A 161 20.18 -10.17 11.39
CA LEU A 161 21.34 -11.03 11.16
C LEU A 161 22.24 -11.22 12.39
N ALA A 162 22.16 -10.34 13.39
CA ALA A 162 22.90 -10.50 14.63
C ALA A 162 22.28 -11.63 15.48
N ALA A 163 20.96 -11.69 15.53
CA ALA A 163 20.26 -12.81 16.18
C ALA A 163 20.52 -14.14 15.45
N VAL A 164 20.48 -14.14 14.09
CA VAL A 164 20.82 -15.33 13.29
C VAL A 164 22.24 -15.82 13.61
N ARG A 165 23.20 -14.91 13.64
CA ARG A 165 24.60 -15.24 13.98
C ARG A 165 24.71 -15.82 15.39
N THR A 166 24.09 -15.20 16.38
CA THR A 166 24.12 -15.66 17.77
C THR A 166 23.53 -17.05 17.92
N ARG A 167 22.39 -17.32 17.23
CA ARG A 167 21.74 -18.63 17.22
C ARG A 167 22.65 -19.69 16.59
N LEU A 168 23.25 -19.38 15.44
CA LEU A 168 24.10 -20.32 14.74
C LEU A 168 25.45 -20.58 15.48
N GLU A 169 26.02 -19.56 16.15
CA GLU A 169 27.19 -19.71 16.98
C GLU A 169 26.96 -20.60 18.23
N ALA A 170 25.70 -20.72 18.67
CA ALA A 170 25.33 -21.66 19.74
C ALA A 170 25.22 -23.10 19.23
N ASP A 171 25.06 -23.33 17.93
CA ASP A 171 25.03 -24.63 17.27
C ASP A 171 26.32 -24.87 16.49
N ARG A 172 27.35 -25.31 17.22
CA ARG A 172 28.68 -25.55 16.64
C ARG A 172 28.66 -26.60 15.52
N GLU A 173 27.85 -27.66 15.66
CA GLU A 173 27.80 -28.74 14.67
C GLU A 173 27.21 -28.25 13.34
N MET A 174 26.19 -27.42 13.44
CA MET A 174 25.60 -26.78 12.27
C MET A 174 26.59 -25.79 11.61
N LEU A 175 27.20 -24.92 12.41
CA LEU A 175 28.14 -23.92 11.87
C LEU A 175 29.42 -24.53 11.28
N ALA A 176 29.85 -25.71 11.79
CA ALA A 176 30.99 -26.43 11.23
C ALA A 176 30.77 -27.00 9.83
N ARG A 177 29.50 -27.04 9.34
CA ARG A 177 29.17 -27.43 7.95
C ARG A 177 29.55 -26.35 6.93
N GLY A 178 29.96 -25.17 7.40
CA GLY A 178 30.51 -24.11 6.54
C GLY A 178 29.49 -23.12 6.00
N PRO A 179 29.79 -22.49 4.85
CA PRO A 179 29.01 -21.38 4.28
C PRO A 179 27.55 -21.73 3.98
N GLU A 180 27.26 -22.96 3.59
CA GLU A 180 25.89 -23.42 3.28
C GLU A 180 25.00 -23.44 4.51
N ALA A 181 25.54 -23.75 5.70
CA ALA A 181 24.80 -23.72 6.95
C ALA A 181 24.42 -22.27 7.33
N VAL A 182 25.29 -21.31 7.04
CA VAL A 182 24.99 -19.90 7.24
C VAL A 182 23.87 -19.46 6.30
N LEU A 183 23.91 -19.87 5.02
CA LEU A 183 22.83 -19.59 4.06
C LEU A 183 21.50 -20.18 4.53
N TYR A 184 21.51 -21.46 4.98
CA TYR A 184 20.31 -22.08 5.55
C TYR A 184 19.76 -21.25 6.72
N ALA A 185 20.59 -20.90 7.71
CA ALA A 185 20.13 -20.15 8.88
C ALA A 185 19.57 -18.76 8.54
N ILE A 186 20.08 -18.13 7.48
CA ILE A 186 19.55 -16.87 6.95
C ILE A 186 18.18 -17.10 6.29
N LEU A 187 18.06 -18.12 5.42
CA LEU A 187 16.79 -18.48 4.76
C LEU A 187 15.70 -18.80 5.78
N ASP A 188 16.03 -19.65 6.77
CA ASP A 188 15.15 -20.01 7.87
C ASP A 188 14.64 -18.77 8.62
N SER A 189 15.54 -17.86 8.99
CA SER A 189 15.16 -16.61 9.67
C SER A 189 14.29 -15.67 8.83
N VAL A 190 14.51 -15.60 7.52
CA VAL A 190 13.68 -14.80 6.61
C VAL A 190 12.27 -15.37 6.55
N VAL A 191 12.16 -16.70 6.42
CA VAL A 191 10.88 -17.41 6.31
C VAL A 191 10.12 -17.42 7.62
N ASP A 192 10.79 -17.61 8.75
CA ASP A 192 10.20 -17.46 10.08
C ASP A 192 9.56 -16.08 10.28
N GLY A 193 10.18 -15.04 9.69
CA GLY A 193 9.64 -13.68 9.69
C GLY A 193 8.31 -13.52 8.95
N TYR A 194 7.91 -14.48 8.11
CA TYR A 194 6.63 -14.43 7.39
C TYR A 194 5.44 -14.85 8.23
N ALA A 195 5.63 -15.69 9.24
CA ALA A 195 4.52 -16.13 10.10
C ALA A 195 3.83 -14.96 10.84
N PRO A 196 4.56 -14.00 11.47
CA PRO A 196 3.94 -12.79 12.01
C PRO A 196 3.23 -11.93 10.96
N VAL A 197 3.78 -11.83 9.73
CA VAL A 197 3.14 -11.10 8.62
C VAL A 197 1.82 -11.75 8.24
N VAL A 198 1.80 -13.07 8.11
CA VAL A 198 0.56 -13.84 7.84
C VAL A 198 -0.48 -13.59 8.93
N ALA A 199 -0.06 -13.62 10.21
CA ALA A 199 -0.98 -13.39 11.34
C ALA A 199 -1.54 -11.94 11.36
N GLY A 200 -0.69 -10.94 11.07
CA GLY A 200 -1.13 -9.54 10.99
C GLY A 200 -2.12 -9.31 9.84
N LEU A 201 -1.80 -9.77 8.65
CA LEU A 201 -2.69 -9.67 7.48
C LEU A 201 -4.03 -10.40 7.68
N ASP A 202 -4.02 -11.55 8.36
CA ASP A 202 -5.25 -12.29 8.72
C ASP A 202 -6.14 -11.45 9.65
N HIS A 203 -5.52 -10.80 10.64
CA HIS A 203 -6.22 -9.92 11.57
C HIS A 203 -6.83 -8.69 10.86
N ASP A 204 -6.08 -8.04 9.99
CA ASP A 204 -6.55 -6.87 9.23
C ASP A 204 -7.74 -7.22 8.32
N ILE A 205 -7.73 -8.43 7.74
CA ILE A 205 -8.85 -8.94 6.92
C ILE A 205 -10.10 -9.12 7.77
N ASP A 206 -9.98 -9.70 8.96
CA ASP A 206 -11.10 -9.92 9.89
C ASP A 206 -11.70 -8.58 10.36
N GLU A 207 -10.85 -7.58 10.62
CA GLU A 207 -11.30 -6.23 10.96
C GLU A 207 -12.07 -5.57 9.82
N ILE A 208 -11.53 -5.63 8.60
CA ILE A 208 -12.20 -5.08 7.42
C ILE A 208 -13.53 -5.78 7.16
N GLU A 209 -13.62 -7.09 7.35
CA GLU A 209 -14.89 -7.82 7.24
C GLU A 209 -15.91 -7.30 8.26
N SER A 210 -15.50 -7.09 9.50
CA SER A 210 -16.34 -6.50 10.54
C SER A 210 -16.82 -5.09 10.17
N ASP A 211 -15.95 -4.25 9.62
CA ASP A 211 -16.25 -2.88 9.19
C ASP A 211 -17.27 -2.85 8.03
N VAL A 212 -17.21 -3.80 7.10
CA VAL A 212 -18.21 -3.95 6.01
C VAL A 212 -19.60 -4.11 6.59
N TRP A 213 -19.76 -5.03 7.56
CA TRP A 213 -21.05 -5.27 8.21
C TRP A 213 -21.49 -4.10 9.07
N GLY A 214 -20.55 -3.40 9.73
CA GLY A 214 -20.77 -2.18 10.48
C GLY A 214 -21.17 -0.98 9.60
N GLY A 215 -20.93 -1.06 8.31
CA GLY A 215 -21.24 0.00 7.35
C GLY A 215 -20.29 1.19 7.39
N ALA A 216 -19.03 0.97 7.75
CA ALA A 216 -17.99 1.99 7.76
C ALA A 216 -17.82 2.63 6.34
N PRO A 217 -17.58 3.95 6.26
CA PRO A 217 -17.58 4.66 4.97
C PRO A 217 -16.36 4.34 4.09
N ASP A 218 -15.20 4.02 4.68
CA ASP A 218 -13.91 3.93 3.98
C ASP A 218 -13.44 2.49 3.67
N VAL A 219 -14.34 1.50 3.81
CA VAL A 219 -14.00 0.08 3.64
C VAL A 219 -13.34 -0.22 2.29
N SER A 220 -13.87 0.33 1.20
CA SER A 220 -13.31 0.08 -0.14
C SER A 220 -11.85 0.53 -0.29
N ARG A 221 -11.48 1.59 0.41
CA ARG A 221 -10.10 2.09 0.45
C ARG A 221 -9.20 1.16 1.26
N ARG A 222 -9.63 0.74 2.45
CA ARG A 222 -8.87 -0.21 3.29
C ARG A 222 -8.66 -1.53 2.55
N VAL A 223 -9.70 -2.08 1.91
CA VAL A 223 -9.58 -3.29 1.08
C VAL A 223 -8.54 -3.12 -0.03
N TYR A 224 -8.51 -1.95 -0.69
CA TYR A 224 -7.55 -1.69 -1.76
C TYR A 224 -6.11 -1.60 -1.22
N GLU A 225 -5.89 -0.89 -0.10
CA GLU A 225 -4.58 -0.75 0.55
C GLU A 225 -4.06 -2.12 1.00
N LEU A 226 -4.85 -2.89 1.74
CA LEU A 226 -4.48 -4.23 2.17
C LEU A 226 -4.27 -5.21 0.99
N SER A 227 -5.05 -5.10 -0.08
CA SER A 227 -4.84 -5.91 -1.29
C SER A 227 -3.47 -5.65 -1.93
N ARG A 228 -2.95 -4.43 -1.86
CA ARG A 228 -1.59 -4.11 -2.35
C ARG A 228 -0.52 -4.75 -1.50
N GLU A 229 -0.66 -4.71 -0.18
CA GLU A 229 0.29 -5.35 0.75
C GLU A 229 0.34 -6.86 0.55
N VAL A 230 -0.82 -7.51 0.43
CA VAL A 230 -0.92 -8.94 0.12
C VAL A 230 -0.24 -9.28 -1.22
N ILE A 231 -0.39 -8.41 -2.25
CA ILE A 231 0.29 -8.59 -3.54
C ILE A 231 1.80 -8.41 -3.40
N ASP A 232 2.26 -7.42 -2.63
CA ASP A 232 3.69 -7.19 -2.43
C ASP A 232 4.32 -8.32 -1.59
N PHE A 233 3.59 -8.85 -0.60
CA PHE A 233 3.99 -10.05 0.12
C PHE A 233 4.06 -11.28 -0.78
N GLN A 234 3.09 -11.48 -1.68
CA GLN A 234 3.14 -12.54 -2.69
C GLN A 234 4.38 -12.44 -3.60
N ARG A 235 4.79 -11.20 -3.95
CA ARG A 235 6.00 -10.97 -4.77
C ARG A 235 7.29 -11.31 -4.04
N ALA A 236 7.29 -11.29 -2.71
CA ALA A 236 8.40 -11.79 -1.90
C ALA A 236 8.39 -13.32 -1.83
N VAL A 237 7.29 -13.91 -1.37
CA VAL A 237 7.18 -15.34 -1.03
C VAL A 237 7.30 -16.27 -2.25
N ARG A 238 6.60 -15.98 -3.35
CA ARG A 238 6.57 -16.91 -4.51
C ARG A 238 7.93 -17.18 -5.16
N PRO A 239 8.79 -16.17 -5.42
CA PRO A 239 10.12 -16.44 -5.96
C PRO A 239 11.00 -17.20 -4.96
N GLU A 240 10.88 -16.94 -3.66
CA GLU A 240 11.64 -17.64 -2.64
C GLU A 240 11.23 -19.10 -2.50
N GLN A 241 9.94 -19.40 -2.63
CA GLN A 241 9.45 -20.78 -2.69
C GLN A 241 10.12 -21.56 -3.84
N ALA A 242 10.20 -20.96 -5.04
CA ALA A 242 10.86 -21.55 -6.18
C ALA A 242 12.37 -21.74 -5.94
N LEU A 243 13.00 -20.76 -5.27
CA LEU A 243 14.42 -20.76 -4.90
C LEU A 243 14.72 -21.89 -3.92
N CYS A 244 14.02 -21.96 -2.79
CA CYS A 244 14.21 -23.01 -1.79
C CYS A 244 13.91 -24.40 -2.32
N GLY A 245 12.86 -24.54 -3.14
CA GLY A 245 12.57 -25.78 -3.84
C GLY A 245 13.68 -26.22 -4.82
N SER A 246 14.39 -25.26 -5.42
CA SER A 246 15.55 -25.53 -6.29
C SER A 246 16.78 -25.94 -5.49
N LEU A 247 17.04 -25.30 -4.36
CA LEU A 247 18.12 -25.67 -3.45
C LEU A 247 17.90 -27.05 -2.85
N ALA A 248 16.70 -27.35 -2.38
CA ALA A 248 16.36 -28.64 -1.78
C ALA A 248 16.46 -29.81 -2.79
N LYS A 249 16.20 -29.58 -4.10
CA LYS A 249 16.26 -30.57 -5.16
C LYS A 249 17.62 -30.67 -5.85
N GLY A 250 18.44 -29.64 -5.74
CA GLY A 250 19.62 -29.43 -6.58
C GLY A 250 20.93 -29.61 -5.85
N ALA A 251 21.04 -30.55 -4.89
CA ALA A 251 22.26 -30.79 -4.14
C ALA A 251 23.53 -30.83 -4.98
N ASP A 252 23.52 -31.60 -6.05
CA ASP A 252 24.67 -31.75 -6.96
C ASP A 252 24.98 -30.44 -7.73
N LYS A 253 23.95 -29.67 -8.05
CA LYS A 253 24.11 -28.42 -8.83
C LYS A 253 24.60 -27.25 -7.99
N TYR A 254 24.15 -27.17 -6.73
CA TYR A 254 24.42 -26.02 -5.84
C TYR A 254 25.45 -26.36 -4.75
N GLY A 255 25.92 -27.62 -4.70
CA GLY A 255 26.91 -28.07 -3.71
C GLY A 255 26.36 -28.16 -2.29
N VAL A 256 25.04 -28.37 -2.12
CA VAL A 256 24.39 -28.43 -0.81
C VAL A 256 24.65 -29.74 -0.11
N ASP A 257 25.08 -29.68 1.15
CA ASP A 257 25.25 -30.85 2.02
C ASP A 257 23.93 -31.66 2.11
N PRO A 258 23.96 -33.00 1.88
CA PRO A 258 22.75 -33.82 1.97
C PRO A 258 21.99 -33.73 3.30
N GLU A 259 22.64 -33.47 4.41
CA GLU A 259 21.98 -33.29 5.71
C GLU A 259 21.25 -31.94 5.77
N LEU A 260 21.81 -30.86 5.17
CA LEU A 260 21.14 -29.57 5.07
C LEU A 260 19.90 -29.60 4.17
N GLN A 261 19.79 -30.58 3.27
CA GLN A 261 18.60 -30.73 2.42
C GLN A 261 17.32 -30.98 3.21
N ALA A 262 17.40 -31.66 4.36
CA ALA A 262 16.24 -31.91 5.21
C ALA A 262 15.72 -30.59 5.79
N TYR A 263 16.65 -29.75 6.28
CA TYR A 263 16.33 -28.42 6.80
C TYR A 263 15.82 -27.46 5.72
N LEU A 264 16.39 -27.48 4.53
CA LEU A 264 15.91 -26.68 3.39
C LEU A 264 14.51 -27.11 2.90
N ARG A 265 14.15 -28.40 3.07
CA ARG A 265 12.78 -28.87 2.78
C ARG A 265 11.79 -28.31 3.77
N ASP A 266 12.15 -28.26 5.05
CA ASP A 266 11.31 -27.65 6.10
C ASP A 266 11.06 -26.16 5.81
N VAL A 267 12.11 -25.41 5.46
CA VAL A 267 11.96 -24.00 5.00
C VAL A 267 11.05 -23.89 3.78
N ALA A 268 11.15 -24.80 2.81
CA ALA A 268 10.30 -24.81 1.63
C ALA A 268 8.83 -25.14 1.95
N ASP A 269 8.60 -25.97 2.97
CA ASP A 269 7.25 -26.29 3.44
C ASP A 269 6.60 -25.08 4.13
N HIS A 270 7.33 -24.33 4.98
CA HIS A 270 6.85 -23.07 5.57
C HIS A 270 6.54 -22.00 4.50
N LEU A 271 7.38 -21.90 3.46
CA LEU A 271 7.11 -21.01 2.32
C LEU A 271 5.85 -21.42 1.54
N THR A 272 5.59 -22.72 1.45
CA THR A 272 4.37 -23.23 0.80
C THR A 272 3.14 -22.86 1.61
N GLU A 273 3.19 -23.00 2.93
CA GLU A 273 2.11 -22.58 3.83
C GLU A 273 1.83 -21.08 3.71
N ALA A 274 2.88 -20.24 3.73
CA ALA A 274 2.74 -18.79 3.54
C ALA A 274 2.13 -18.46 2.17
N ALA A 275 2.55 -19.13 1.09
CA ALA A 275 2.00 -18.93 -0.24
C ALA A 275 0.52 -19.31 -0.33
N ASP A 276 0.11 -20.41 0.31
CA ASP A 276 -1.28 -20.84 0.35
C ASP A 276 -2.16 -19.85 1.14
N ARG A 277 -1.65 -19.33 2.28
CA ARG A 277 -2.37 -18.29 3.05
C ARG A 277 -2.56 -17.01 2.23
N ILE A 278 -1.56 -16.57 1.46
CA ILE A 278 -1.67 -15.42 0.57
C ILE A 278 -2.82 -15.61 -0.46
N GLU A 279 -3.00 -16.81 -1.03
CA GLU A 279 -4.10 -17.06 -1.96
C GLU A 279 -5.47 -16.99 -1.26
N VAL A 280 -5.56 -17.47 -0.01
CA VAL A 280 -6.78 -17.32 0.82
C VAL A 280 -7.07 -15.84 1.07
N PHE A 281 -6.09 -15.03 1.44
CA PHE A 281 -6.26 -13.60 1.68
C PHE A 281 -6.76 -12.86 0.44
N ARG A 282 -6.19 -13.18 -0.72
CA ARG A 282 -6.61 -12.59 -2.00
C ARG A 282 -8.05 -12.95 -2.36
N ALA A 283 -8.47 -14.17 -2.05
CA ALA A 283 -9.86 -14.58 -2.25
C ALA A 283 -10.79 -13.85 -1.29
N ALA A 284 -10.46 -13.81 0.01
CA ALA A 284 -11.23 -13.12 1.04
C ALA A 284 -11.43 -11.63 0.72
N LEU A 285 -10.35 -10.91 0.39
CA LEU A 285 -10.43 -9.49 0.02
C LEU A 285 -11.31 -9.23 -1.21
N ARG A 286 -11.30 -10.12 -2.20
CA ARG A 286 -12.18 -10.03 -3.36
C ARG A 286 -13.65 -10.24 -2.99
N ASP A 287 -13.91 -11.20 -2.11
CA ASP A 287 -15.26 -11.52 -1.65
C ASP A 287 -15.82 -10.38 -0.77
N ILE A 288 -15.00 -9.84 0.13
CA ILE A 288 -15.31 -8.66 0.95
C ILE A 288 -15.68 -7.46 0.07
N LEU A 289 -14.91 -7.18 -0.98
CA LEU A 289 -15.20 -6.09 -1.91
C LEU A 289 -16.55 -6.29 -2.62
N THR A 290 -16.86 -7.53 -2.99
CA THR A 290 -18.14 -7.87 -3.63
C THR A 290 -19.32 -7.68 -2.68
N VAL A 291 -19.17 -8.10 -1.41
CA VAL A 291 -20.18 -7.88 -0.36
C VAL A 291 -20.36 -6.39 -0.10
N ALA A 292 -19.28 -5.63 0.04
CA ALA A 292 -19.33 -4.19 0.25
C ALA A 292 -20.10 -3.48 -0.88
N ALA A 293 -19.80 -3.80 -2.14
CA ALA A 293 -20.50 -3.24 -3.30
C ALA A 293 -22.01 -3.60 -3.28
N THR A 294 -22.34 -4.82 -2.89
CA THR A 294 -23.74 -5.27 -2.78
C THR A 294 -24.50 -4.51 -1.70
N LEU A 295 -23.90 -4.30 -0.53
CA LEU A 295 -24.52 -3.54 0.56
C LEU A 295 -24.74 -2.08 0.20
N VAL A 296 -23.79 -1.45 -0.53
CA VAL A 296 -23.96 -0.08 -1.05
C VAL A 296 -25.14 -0.02 -2.03
N ALA A 297 -25.22 -0.97 -2.98
CA ALA A 297 -26.34 -1.03 -3.94
C ALA A 297 -27.68 -1.25 -3.24
N GLN A 298 -27.72 -2.09 -2.21
CA GLN A 298 -28.94 -2.32 -1.42
C GLN A 298 -29.39 -1.04 -0.71
N ARG A 299 -28.49 -0.31 -0.04
CA ARG A 299 -28.81 0.98 0.60
C ARG A 299 -29.32 2.01 -0.41
N GLN A 300 -28.69 2.13 -1.58
CA GLN A 300 -29.16 3.01 -2.63
C GLN A 300 -30.56 2.65 -3.13
N ASN A 301 -30.87 1.35 -3.24
CA ASN A 301 -32.19 0.90 -3.63
C ASN A 301 -33.24 1.21 -2.55
N GLU A 302 -32.92 1.09 -1.27
CA GLU A 302 -33.80 1.44 -0.15
C GLU A 302 -34.07 2.96 -0.13
N GLU A 303 -33.03 3.79 -0.29
CA GLU A 303 -33.17 5.25 -0.42
C GLU A 303 -34.04 5.64 -1.62
N MET A 304 -33.80 5.02 -2.79
CA MET A 304 -34.58 5.27 -4.00
C MET A 304 -36.05 4.88 -3.81
N LYS A 305 -36.34 3.76 -3.13
CA LYS A 305 -37.70 3.37 -2.79
C LYS A 305 -38.36 4.40 -1.88
N HIS A 306 -37.65 4.85 -0.84
CA HIS A 306 -38.15 5.90 0.07
C HIS A 306 -38.45 7.20 -0.69
N LEU A 307 -37.52 7.67 -1.53
CA LEU A 307 -37.73 8.86 -2.37
C LEU A 307 -38.94 8.71 -3.31
N SER A 308 -39.09 7.53 -3.89
CA SER A 308 -40.25 7.23 -4.77
C SER A 308 -41.56 7.29 -3.99
N GLU A 309 -41.63 6.72 -2.76
CA GLU A 309 -42.83 6.78 -1.91
C GLU A 309 -43.16 8.24 -1.53
N VAL A 310 -42.17 9.05 -1.19
CA VAL A 310 -42.36 10.47 -0.90
C VAL A 310 -42.87 11.22 -2.13
N SER A 311 -42.32 10.97 -3.31
CA SER A 311 -42.74 11.59 -4.57
C SER A 311 -44.17 11.24 -4.94
N ILE A 312 -44.56 9.97 -4.77
CA ILE A 312 -45.97 9.52 -4.99
C ILE A 312 -46.92 10.26 -4.05
N ARG A 313 -46.59 10.34 -2.74
CA ARG A 313 -47.38 11.07 -1.76
C ARG A 313 -47.54 12.55 -2.09
N GLN A 314 -46.46 13.22 -2.47
CA GLN A 314 -46.48 14.62 -2.94
C GLN A 314 -47.36 14.76 -4.17
N GLY A 315 -47.25 13.84 -5.14
CA GLY A 315 -48.11 13.82 -6.32
C GLY A 315 -49.59 13.72 -6.00
N GLU A 316 -49.97 12.93 -4.99
CA GLU A 316 -51.36 12.82 -4.51
C GLU A 316 -51.82 14.12 -3.84
N GLU A 317 -50.99 14.78 -3.05
CA GLU A 317 -51.31 16.06 -2.43
C GLU A 317 -51.51 17.16 -3.50
N VAL A 318 -50.62 17.24 -4.49
CA VAL A 318 -50.72 18.21 -5.59
C VAL A 318 -52.03 17.96 -6.39
N LYS A 319 -52.41 16.70 -6.65
CA LYS A 319 -53.69 16.37 -7.28
C LYS A 319 -54.87 16.89 -6.47
N LYS A 320 -54.90 16.70 -5.14
CA LYS A 320 -55.95 17.19 -4.25
C LYS A 320 -56.03 18.70 -4.27
N ILE A 321 -54.91 19.41 -4.12
CA ILE A 321 -54.83 20.88 -4.14
C ILE A 321 -55.35 21.40 -5.49
N SER A 322 -54.86 20.81 -6.61
CA SER A 322 -55.27 21.24 -7.97
C SER A 322 -56.76 20.97 -8.20
N GLY A 323 -57.28 19.84 -7.72
CA GLY A 323 -58.72 19.52 -7.82
C GLY A 323 -59.60 20.54 -7.05
N TRP A 324 -59.24 20.88 -5.81
CA TRP A 324 -59.96 21.90 -5.04
C TRP A 324 -59.80 23.29 -5.69
N ALA A 325 -58.63 23.67 -6.17
CA ALA A 325 -58.42 24.92 -6.87
C ALA A 325 -59.31 25.04 -8.10
N ALA A 326 -59.42 23.98 -8.91
CA ALA A 326 -60.28 23.95 -10.11
C ALA A 326 -61.79 24.11 -9.75
N ILE A 327 -62.25 23.43 -8.68
CA ILE A 327 -63.65 23.56 -8.23
C ILE A 327 -63.96 24.99 -7.77
N LEU A 328 -63.04 25.60 -7.01
CA LEU A 328 -63.22 26.97 -6.49
C LEU A 328 -63.08 28.03 -7.60
N PHE A 329 -62.27 27.76 -8.62
CA PHE A 329 -62.07 28.68 -9.73
C PHE A 329 -63.19 28.67 -10.77
N ALA A 330 -63.93 27.57 -10.91
CA ALA A 330 -64.99 27.42 -11.92
C ALA A 330 -66.11 28.46 -11.81
N PRO A 331 -66.66 28.82 -10.63
CA PRO A 331 -67.63 29.91 -10.48
C PRO A 331 -67.03 31.27 -10.89
N THR A 332 -65.75 31.51 -10.54
CA THR A 332 -65.06 32.78 -10.89
C THR A 332 -64.95 32.97 -12.39
N LEU A 333 -64.66 31.85 -13.14
CA LEU A 333 -64.61 31.89 -14.60
C LEU A 333 -65.97 32.29 -15.19
N VAL A 334 -67.08 31.70 -14.72
CA VAL A 334 -68.43 32.07 -15.15
C VAL A 334 -68.74 33.53 -14.80
N GLY A 335 -68.44 33.97 -13.58
CA GLY A 335 -68.61 35.34 -13.14
C GLY A 335 -67.81 36.36 -13.95
N THR A 336 -66.60 35.98 -14.41
CA THR A 336 -65.76 36.83 -15.26
C THR A 336 -66.40 37.00 -16.66
N VAL A 337 -66.96 35.94 -17.23
CA VAL A 337 -67.68 36.04 -18.53
C VAL A 337 -68.84 36.99 -18.43
N TYR A 338 -69.65 36.92 -17.38
CA TYR A 338 -70.80 37.87 -17.18
C TYR A 338 -70.34 39.30 -16.75
N GLY A 339 -69.13 39.44 -16.30
CA GLY A 339 -68.50 40.76 -16.01
C GLY A 339 -67.87 41.43 -17.23
N MET A 340 -67.88 40.84 -18.38
CA MET A 340 -67.32 41.42 -19.62
C MET A 340 -68.30 42.51 -20.14
N ASN A 341 -67.74 43.66 -20.59
CA ASN A 341 -68.53 44.77 -21.18
C ASN A 341 -68.82 44.50 -22.61
N PHE A 342 -69.79 43.63 -22.94
CA PHE A 342 -70.33 43.48 -24.31
C PHE A 342 -71.64 44.25 -24.46
N ASP A 343 -71.85 44.93 -25.53
CA ASP A 343 -73.06 45.71 -25.81
C ASP A 343 -74.34 44.88 -26.02
N VAL A 344 -74.14 43.59 -26.36
CA VAL A 344 -75.27 42.64 -26.56
C VAL A 344 -75.00 41.36 -25.80
N MET A 345 -75.61 41.22 -24.63
CA MET A 345 -75.68 39.98 -23.82
C MET A 345 -77.18 39.68 -23.58
N PRO A 346 -77.79 38.80 -24.36
CA PRO A 346 -79.23 38.52 -24.29
C PRO A 346 -79.66 38.03 -22.88
N GLU A 347 -78.78 37.35 -22.17
CA GLU A 347 -79.04 36.76 -20.83
C GLU A 347 -79.18 37.84 -19.74
N LEU A 348 -78.57 38.98 -19.88
CA LEU A 348 -78.69 40.12 -18.92
C LEU A 348 -80.02 40.75 -18.88
N GLY A 349 -80.80 40.73 -20.04
CA GLY A 349 -82.18 41.19 -20.12
C GLY A 349 -83.22 40.19 -19.63
N TRP A 350 -82.85 39.01 -19.29
CA TRP A 350 -83.79 37.96 -18.90
C TRP A 350 -84.02 37.94 -17.39
N ALA A 351 -85.29 37.96 -16.93
CA ALA A 351 -85.63 37.99 -15.50
C ALA A 351 -85.07 36.84 -14.72
N TRP A 352 -84.84 35.67 -15.33
CA TRP A 352 -84.22 34.48 -14.72
C TRP A 352 -82.76 34.35 -15.02
N GLY A 353 -82.13 35.26 -15.69
CA GLY A 353 -80.73 35.23 -16.06
C GLY A 353 -79.76 35.11 -14.87
N TYR A 354 -79.94 35.95 -13.86
CA TYR A 354 -79.13 35.93 -12.63
C TYR A 354 -79.29 34.62 -11.84
N PRO A 355 -80.55 34.12 -11.53
CA PRO A 355 -80.71 32.82 -10.89
C PRO A 355 -80.13 31.67 -11.73
N ALA A 356 -80.26 31.69 -13.03
CA ALA A 356 -79.72 30.66 -13.91
C ALA A 356 -78.20 30.64 -13.92
N ALA A 357 -77.54 31.80 -13.89
CA ALA A 357 -76.09 31.91 -13.79
C ALA A 357 -75.56 31.30 -12.45
N LEU A 358 -76.23 31.60 -11.34
CA LEU A 358 -75.87 31.05 -10.04
C LEU A 358 -76.07 29.52 -10.00
N VAL A 359 -77.14 29.00 -10.55
CA VAL A 359 -77.36 27.56 -10.68
C VAL A 359 -76.32 26.92 -11.60
N GLY A 360 -75.98 27.58 -12.70
CA GLY A 360 -74.93 27.13 -13.60
C GLY A 360 -73.57 27.04 -12.94
N MET A 361 -73.18 28.06 -12.19
CA MET A 361 -71.94 28.05 -11.38
C MET A 361 -71.90 26.89 -10.39
N LEU A 362 -72.98 26.67 -9.66
CA LEU A 362 -73.12 25.57 -8.71
C LEU A 362 -73.06 24.20 -9.43
N ALA A 363 -73.77 24.06 -10.53
CA ALA A 363 -73.82 22.82 -11.31
C ALA A 363 -72.42 22.44 -11.86
N VAL A 364 -71.65 23.43 -12.39
CA VAL A 364 -70.28 23.19 -12.85
C VAL A 364 -69.38 22.78 -11.68
N SER A 365 -69.46 23.47 -10.53
CA SER A 365 -68.66 23.12 -9.34
C SER A 365 -68.98 21.74 -8.82
N VAL A 366 -70.26 21.38 -8.69
CA VAL A 366 -70.73 20.05 -8.27
C VAL A 366 -70.33 18.97 -9.28
N GLY A 367 -70.46 19.28 -10.57
CA GLY A 367 -70.03 18.38 -11.66
C GLY A 367 -68.52 18.08 -11.60
N LEU A 368 -67.66 19.11 -11.45
CA LEU A 368 -66.26 18.94 -11.28
C LEU A 368 -65.93 18.15 -10.00
N PHE A 369 -66.56 18.46 -8.88
CA PHE A 369 -66.44 17.69 -7.65
C PHE A 369 -66.78 16.20 -7.84
N GLY A 370 -67.89 15.93 -8.53
CA GLY A 370 -68.29 14.56 -8.86
C GLY A 370 -67.26 13.81 -9.71
N VAL A 371 -66.75 14.49 -10.77
CA VAL A 371 -65.69 13.91 -11.64
C VAL A 371 -64.40 13.62 -10.84
N PHE A 372 -63.92 14.58 -10.05
CA PHE A 372 -62.68 14.40 -9.29
C PHE A 372 -62.85 13.35 -8.20
N ARG A 373 -64.01 13.26 -7.53
CA ARG A 373 -64.30 12.19 -6.60
C ARG A 373 -64.37 10.81 -7.27
N TRP A 374 -64.96 10.74 -8.46
CA TRP A 374 -65.00 9.49 -9.24
C TRP A 374 -63.62 9.04 -9.67
N LYS A 375 -62.75 9.98 -10.07
CA LYS A 375 -61.36 9.72 -10.40
C LYS A 375 -60.44 9.56 -9.17
N ARG A 376 -60.97 9.64 -7.94
CA ARG A 376 -60.20 9.57 -6.70
C ARG A 376 -59.10 10.60 -6.55
N TRP A 377 -59.34 11.81 -7.10
CA TRP A 377 -58.42 12.93 -6.96
C TRP A 377 -58.64 13.68 -5.63
N ILE A 378 -59.87 13.62 -5.14
CA ILE A 378 -60.34 14.22 -3.87
C ILE A 378 -61.01 13.16 -3.03
#